data_60d938346ae2fc274bfd4948dcf5eddb
#
_entry.id   60d938346ae2fc274bfd4948dcf5eddb
#
_cell.length_a   1.000
_cell.length_b   1.000
_cell.length_c   1.000
_cell.angle_alpha   90.00
_cell.angle_beta   90.00
_cell.angle_gamma   90.00
#
_symmetry.space_group_name_H-M   'P 1'
#
loop_
_entity.id
_entity.type
_entity.pdbx_description
1 polymer ?
#
loop_
_entity_poly.entity_id
_entity_poly.type
_entity_poly.pdbx_seq_one_letter_code
_entity_poly.pdbx_strand_id
1 'polypeptide(L)'
;VKPSSEPSRCFVESVAIRNKIRYDSTVTISERQDELLEELNLFQDWTERYEYIIGLGKKLPPMDQSLQTEDHLIKGCQSQVWLDASLVDGKMHYLADSDSLITKGMIALFIRILNGQTAQDVLSTELTFIEKTGLKEHLAPTRANALTLMAAQMRKCALEAS
;
A
#
# COMPACT_ATOMS: atom_id res chain seq x y z
N VAL A 1 -10.50 -6.94 30.00
CA VAL A 1 -10.76 -5.51 30.05
C VAL A 1 -10.71 -4.92 28.68
N LYS A 2 -11.69 -4.15 28.40
CA LYS A 2 -11.74 -3.45 27.15
C LYS A 2 -10.61 -2.42 27.07
N PRO A 3 -9.76 -2.51 26.07
CA PRO A 3 -8.79 -1.45 25.85
C PRO A 3 -9.50 -0.15 25.49
N SER A 4 -8.75 0.86 25.28
CA SER A 4 -9.22 2.17 24.91
C SER A 4 -10.41 2.14 23.97
N SER A 5 -11.35 3.02 24.17
CA SER A 5 -12.48 3.24 23.27
C SER A 5 -12.05 3.97 21.99
N GLU A 6 -10.80 4.38 21.89
CA GLU A 6 -10.31 5.05 20.69
C GLU A 6 -10.33 4.10 19.52
N PRO A 7 -10.88 4.52 18.38
CA PRO A 7 -10.81 3.70 17.19
C PRO A 7 -9.36 3.55 16.72
N SER A 8 -9.02 2.41 16.19
CA SER A 8 -7.73 2.22 15.56
C SER A 8 -7.56 3.26 14.45
N ARG A 9 -6.36 3.85 14.36
CA ARG A 9 -6.05 4.79 13.29
C ARG A 9 -6.20 4.18 11.90
N CYS A 10 -6.17 2.83 11.83
CA CYS A 10 -6.38 2.12 10.58
C CYS A 10 -7.85 2.04 10.17
N PHE A 11 -8.76 2.42 11.03
CA PHE A 11 -10.21 2.27 10.79
C PHE A 11 -10.98 3.57 10.89
N VAL A 12 -10.35 4.67 10.57
CA VAL A 12 -11.08 5.92 10.41
C VAL A 12 -11.95 5.78 9.17
N GLU A 13 -13.26 5.88 9.37
CA GLU A 13 -14.20 5.70 8.28
C GLU A 13 -13.98 6.78 7.22
N SER A 14 -13.60 6.36 6.04
CA SER A 14 -13.38 7.27 4.93
C SER A 14 -14.46 7.09 3.88
N VAL A 15 -15.31 8.09 3.76
CA VAL A 15 -16.37 8.11 2.74
C VAL A 15 -15.77 8.14 1.33
N ALA A 16 -14.57 8.67 1.19
CA ALA A 16 -13.91 8.80 -0.10
C ALA A 16 -13.55 7.45 -0.74
N ILE A 17 -13.35 6.41 0.06
CA ILE A 17 -12.98 5.09 -0.44
C ILE A 17 -14.17 4.39 -1.10
N ARG A 18 -15.37 4.67 -0.63
CA ARG A 18 -16.57 3.94 -1.06
C ARG A 18 -16.88 4.06 -2.55
N ASN A 19 -16.39 5.07 -3.21
CA ASN A 19 -16.88 5.43 -4.55
C ASN A 19 -15.86 5.32 -5.69
N LYS A 20 -14.61 4.88 -5.46
CA LYS A 20 -13.63 5.25 -6.46
C LYS A 20 -12.99 4.14 -7.27
N ILE A 21 -12.63 3.03 -6.71
CA ILE A 21 -11.96 1.99 -7.50
C ILE A 21 -12.48 0.64 -7.09
N ARG A 22 -13.01 -0.09 -8.08
CA ARG A 22 -13.37 -1.48 -7.87
C ARG A 22 -12.16 -2.33 -8.21
N TYR A 23 -11.67 -3.05 -7.22
CA TYR A 23 -10.64 -4.04 -7.42
C TYR A 23 -11.30 -5.39 -7.63
N ASP A 24 -10.79 -6.14 -8.60
CA ASP A 24 -11.27 -7.49 -8.84
C ASP A 24 -10.79 -8.41 -7.72
N SER A 25 -11.67 -8.69 -6.77
CA SER A 25 -11.33 -9.53 -5.63
C SER A 25 -11.29 -11.03 -5.96
N THR A 26 -11.62 -11.40 -7.21
CA THR A 26 -11.43 -12.78 -7.67
C THR A 26 -9.96 -13.08 -8.00
N VAL A 27 -9.16 -12.05 -8.25
CA VAL A 27 -7.73 -12.18 -8.50
C VAL A 27 -6.99 -12.20 -7.17
N THR A 28 -6.20 -13.24 -6.93
CA THR A 28 -5.49 -13.40 -5.67
C THR A 28 -4.30 -12.45 -5.55
N ILE A 29 -3.81 -12.27 -4.32
CA ILE A 29 -2.59 -11.48 -4.07
C ILE A 29 -1.42 -12.06 -4.87
N SER A 30 -1.26 -13.38 -4.89
CA SER A 30 -0.19 -14.03 -5.64
C SER A 30 -0.29 -13.74 -7.13
N GLU A 31 -1.48 -13.83 -7.71
CA GLU A 31 -1.69 -13.52 -9.13
C GLU A 31 -1.37 -12.07 -9.44
N ARG A 32 -1.75 -11.14 -8.57
CA ARG A 32 -1.44 -9.72 -8.75
C ARG A 32 0.05 -9.44 -8.67
N GLN A 33 0.77 -10.15 -7.80
CA GLN A 33 2.22 -10.05 -7.74
C GLN A 33 2.87 -10.54 -9.02
N ASP A 34 2.40 -11.64 -9.57
CA ASP A 34 2.90 -12.18 -10.84
C ASP A 34 2.66 -11.21 -12.00
N GLU A 35 1.48 -10.61 -12.07
CA GLU A 35 1.16 -9.59 -13.06
C GLU A 35 2.08 -8.39 -12.96
N LEU A 36 2.36 -7.93 -11.74
CA LEU A 36 3.27 -6.81 -11.52
C LEU A 36 4.68 -7.13 -12.00
N LEU A 37 5.16 -8.34 -11.71
CA LEU A 37 6.46 -8.79 -12.18
C LEU A 37 6.55 -8.79 -13.70
N GLU A 38 5.52 -9.31 -14.37
CA GLU A 38 5.47 -9.33 -15.83
C GLU A 38 5.50 -7.92 -16.39
N GLU A 39 4.74 -6.99 -15.82
CA GLU A 39 4.71 -5.61 -16.28
C GLU A 39 6.06 -4.92 -16.10
N LEU A 40 6.70 -5.09 -14.94
CA LEU A 40 8.01 -4.49 -14.70
C LEU A 40 9.08 -5.06 -15.62
N ASN A 41 8.97 -6.33 -15.97
CA ASN A 41 9.91 -6.98 -16.88
C ASN A 41 9.79 -6.52 -18.35
N LEU A 42 8.70 -5.82 -18.70
CA LEU A 42 8.57 -5.21 -20.01
C LEU A 42 9.53 -4.03 -20.21
N PHE A 43 9.99 -3.43 -19.14
CA PHE A 43 10.92 -2.31 -19.19
C PHE A 43 12.34 -2.82 -19.16
N GLN A 44 13.21 -2.27 -20.03
CA GLN A 44 14.57 -2.76 -20.18
C GLN A 44 15.51 -2.26 -19.11
N ASP A 45 15.27 -1.08 -18.58
CA ASP A 45 16.14 -0.49 -17.57
C ASP A 45 15.38 0.04 -16.36
N TRP A 46 16.13 0.36 -15.30
CA TRP A 46 15.53 0.81 -14.04
C TRP A 46 14.96 2.23 -14.11
N THR A 47 15.47 3.07 -15.00
CA THR A 47 14.91 4.40 -15.22
C THR A 47 13.47 4.30 -15.68
N GLU A 48 13.20 3.44 -16.66
CA GLU A 48 11.86 3.20 -17.16
C GLU A 48 10.96 2.58 -16.09
N ARG A 49 11.48 1.65 -15.30
CA ARG A 49 10.74 1.03 -14.20
C ARG A 49 10.35 2.05 -13.14
N TYR A 50 11.26 2.95 -12.78
CA TYR A 50 10.96 4.03 -11.83
C TYR A 50 9.89 4.97 -12.36
N GLU A 51 9.97 5.34 -13.63
CA GLU A 51 8.94 6.16 -14.26
C GLU A 51 7.57 5.49 -14.21
N TYR A 52 7.53 4.20 -14.46
CA TYR A 52 6.31 3.42 -14.38
C TYR A 52 5.75 3.41 -12.95
N ILE A 53 6.60 3.17 -11.96
CA ILE A 53 6.22 3.16 -10.54
C ILE A 53 5.69 4.53 -10.11
N ILE A 54 6.38 5.60 -10.48
CA ILE A 54 5.92 6.97 -10.22
C ILE A 54 4.56 7.22 -10.86
N GLY A 55 4.37 6.72 -12.08
CA GLY A 55 3.08 6.81 -12.77
C GLY A 55 1.95 6.12 -12.02
N LEU A 56 2.21 4.98 -11.42
CA LEU A 56 1.22 4.29 -10.59
C LEU A 56 0.84 5.13 -9.37
N GLY A 57 1.81 5.79 -8.75
CA GLY A 57 1.55 6.68 -7.62
C GLY A 57 0.66 7.86 -8.01
N LYS A 58 0.89 8.42 -9.19
CA LYS A 58 0.09 9.54 -9.70
C LYS A 58 -1.37 9.16 -9.95
N LYS A 59 -1.65 7.88 -10.17
CA LYS A 59 -3.00 7.36 -10.38
C LYS A 59 -3.76 7.06 -9.11
N LEU A 60 -3.10 7.12 -7.95
CA LEU A 60 -3.80 6.91 -6.68
C LEU A 60 -4.87 7.97 -6.47
N PRO A 61 -6.05 7.58 -5.92
CA PRO A 61 -7.06 8.55 -5.56
C PRO A 61 -6.48 9.60 -4.60
N PRO A 62 -6.89 10.87 -4.73
CA PRO A 62 -6.40 11.88 -3.80
C PRO A 62 -6.84 11.57 -2.38
N MET A 63 -5.93 11.77 -1.43
CA MET A 63 -6.20 11.62 -0.02
C MET A 63 -6.65 12.97 0.54
N ASP A 64 -7.78 12.97 1.25
CA ASP A 64 -8.27 14.18 1.89
C ASP A 64 -7.23 14.69 2.91
N GLN A 65 -7.04 15.99 2.96
CA GLN A 65 -6.09 16.60 3.90
C GLN A 65 -6.39 16.28 5.35
N SER A 66 -7.65 16.04 5.69
CA SER A 66 -8.05 15.63 7.04
C SER A 66 -7.42 14.30 7.46
N LEU A 67 -7.01 13.48 6.51
CA LEU A 67 -6.34 12.20 6.75
C LEU A 67 -4.82 12.33 6.72
N GLN A 68 -4.28 13.45 6.25
CA GLN A 68 -2.84 13.68 6.20
C GLN A 68 -2.35 14.23 7.54
N THR A 69 -2.54 13.44 8.57
CA THR A 69 -2.22 13.78 9.94
C THR A 69 -1.12 12.88 10.48
N GLU A 70 -0.56 13.27 11.61
CA GLU A 70 0.48 12.48 12.25
C GLU A 70 0.00 11.07 12.60
N ASP A 71 -1.27 10.92 12.93
CA ASP A 71 -1.86 9.60 13.25
C ASP A 71 -1.84 8.64 12.07
N HIS A 72 -1.84 9.16 10.86
CA HIS A 72 -1.82 8.36 9.64
C HIS A 72 -0.41 8.18 9.06
N LEU A 73 0.60 8.83 9.63
CA LEU A 73 1.97 8.70 9.15
C LEU A 73 2.52 7.30 9.42
N ILE A 74 3.20 6.75 8.43
CA ILE A 74 4.03 5.57 8.62
C ILE A 74 5.35 6.03 9.22
N LYS A 75 5.59 5.66 10.48
CA LYS A 75 6.77 6.10 11.21
C LYS A 75 8.04 5.44 10.65
N GLY A 76 9.14 6.17 10.69
CA GLY A 76 10.44 5.67 10.28
C GLY A 76 10.78 5.89 8.80
N CYS A 77 9.85 6.39 7.99
CA CYS A 77 10.14 6.76 6.62
C CYS A 77 10.76 8.14 6.55
N GLN A 78 11.74 8.34 5.68
CA GLN A 78 12.38 9.63 5.48
C GLN A 78 11.39 10.63 4.86
N SER A 79 10.62 10.21 3.88
CA SER A 79 9.51 10.99 3.31
C SER A 79 8.28 10.82 4.17
N GLN A 80 7.38 11.80 4.13
CA GLN A 80 6.07 11.64 4.77
C GLN A 80 5.22 10.69 3.93
N VAL A 81 4.70 9.65 4.56
CA VAL A 81 3.79 8.70 3.94
C VAL A 81 2.59 8.54 4.86
N TRP A 82 1.42 8.88 4.34
CA TRP A 82 0.16 8.72 5.08
C TRP A 82 -0.57 7.50 4.56
N LEU A 83 -1.14 6.73 5.47
CA LEU A 83 -1.91 5.54 5.15
C LEU A 83 -3.20 5.53 5.96
N ASP A 84 -4.30 5.34 5.27
CA ASP A 84 -5.61 5.08 5.88
C ASP A 84 -6.10 3.72 5.39
N ALA A 85 -6.75 2.98 6.26
CA ALA A 85 -7.28 1.67 5.92
C ALA A 85 -8.71 1.53 6.43
N SER A 86 -9.55 0.91 5.64
CA SER A 86 -10.92 0.62 6.02
C SER A 86 -11.33 -0.75 5.52
N LEU A 87 -12.36 -1.31 6.15
CA LEU A 87 -12.94 -2.58 5.73
C LEU A 87 -14.27 -2.28 5.05
N VAL A 88 -14.40 -2.67 3.79
CA VAL A 88 -15.60 -2.45 2.99
C VAL A 88 -16.06 -3.79 2.45
N ASP A 89 -17.26 -4.21 2.83
CA ASP A 89 -17.82 -5.52 2.45
C ASP A 89 -16.88 -6.69 2.72
N GLY A 90 -16.18 -6.64 3.86
CA GLY A 90 -15.24 -7.68 4.26
C GLY A 90 -13.89 -7.61 3.57
N LYS A 91 -13.63 -6.59 2.76
CA LYS A 91 -12.39 -6.43 2.02
C LYS A 91 -11.61 -5.21 2.51
N MET A 92 -10.29 -5.35 2.55
CA MET A 92 -9.41 -4.25 2.92
C MET A 92 -9.32 -3.22 1.80
N HIS A 93 -9.43 -1.95 2.17
CA HIS A 93 -9.22 -0.83 1.27
C HIS A 93 -8.24 0.14 1.91
N TYR A 94 -7.16 0.38 1.21
CA TYR A 94 -6.11 1.29 1.65
C TYR A 94 -6.12 2.56 0.81
N LEU A 95 -5.89 3.67 1.45
CA LEU A 95 -5.72 4.97 0.81
C LEU A 95 -4.40 5.54 1.32
N ALA A 96 -3.61 6.10 0.43
CA ALA A 96 -2.29 6.59 0.80
C ALA A 96 -1.89 7.81 -0.02
N ASP A 97 -0.96 8.57 0.56
CA ASP A 97 -0.31 9.67 -0.13
C ASP A 97 1.10 9.85 0.43
N SER A 98 1.93 10.59 -0.28
CA SER A 98 3.27 10.92 0.15
C SER A 98 3.71 12.26 -0.46
N ASP A 99 4.64 12.93 0.20
CA ASP A 99 5.29 14.13 -0.32
C ASP A 99 6.42 13.82 -1.31
N SER A 100 6.74 12.55 -1.52
CA SER A 100 7.75 12.09 -2.47
C SER A 100 7.10 11.27 -3.58
N LEU A 101 7.39 11.60 -4.85
CA LEU A 101 6.81 10.92 -6.00
C LEU A 101 7.16 9.44 -6.04
N ILE A 102 8.43 9.09 -5.78
CA ILE A 102 8.84 7.68 -5.80
C ILE A 102 8.24 6.91 -4.64
N THR A 103 8.18 7.52 -3.46
CA THR A 103 7.59 6.87 -2.29
C THR A 103 6.11 6.65 -2.48
N LYS A 104 5.40 7.60 -3.08
CA LYS A 104 4.00 7.45 -3.43
C LYS A 104 3.80 6.29 -4.42
N GLY A 105 4.72 6.16 -5.39
CA GLY A 105 4.72 5.04 -6.32
C GLY A 105 4.94 3.70 -5.62
N MET A 106 5.85 3.66 -4.66
CA MET A 106 6.11 2.45 -3.89
C MET A 106 4.87 1.97 -3.14
N ILE A 107 4.20 2.87 -2.43
CA ILE A 107 2.99 2.45 -1.71
C ILE A 107 1.85 2.09 -2.67
N ALA A 108 1.83 2.69 -3.86
CA ALA A 108 0.87 2.32 -4.89
C ALA A 108 1.01 0.87 -5.33
N LEU A 109 2.23 0.32 -5.32
CA LEU A 109 2.46 -1.10 -5.63
C LEU A 109 1.74 -1.98 -4.60
N PHE A 110 1.88 -1.67 -3.32
CA PHE A 110 1.20 -2.42 -2.26
C PHE A 110 -0.32 -2.31 -2.39
N ILE A 111 -0.83 -1.11 -2.63
CA ILE A 111 -2.26 -0.88 -2.78
C ILE A 111 -2.82 -1.70 -3.95
N ARG A 112 -2.12 -1.72 -5.07
CA ARG A 112 -2.51 -2.52 -6.23
C ARG A 112 -2.62 -4.01 -5.89
N ILE A 113 -1.72 -4.50 -5.07
CA ILE A 113 -1.67 -5.93 -4.70
C ILE A 113 -2.69 -6.26 -3.62
N LEU A 114 -2.89 -5.39 -2.65
CA LEU A 114 -3.66 -5.72 -1.44
C LEU A 114 -5.10 -5.21 -1.43
N ASN A 115 -5.43 -4.15 -2.17
CA ASN A 115 -6.78 -3.61 -2.14
C ASN A 115 -7.82 -4.60 -2.67
N GLY A 116 -8.95 -4.68 -1.98
CA GLY A 116 -10.02 -5.58 -2.34
C GLY A 116 -9.80 -7.02 -1.88
N GLN A 117 -8.75 -7.28 -1.11
CA GLN A 117 -8.49 -8.59 -0.52
C GLN A 117 -8.99 -8.64 0.91
N THR A 118 -9.31 -9.83 1.41
CA THR A 118 -9.70 -9.98 2.81
C THR A 118 -8.52 -9.72 3.73
N ALA A 119 -8.79 -9.34 4.98
CA ALA A 119 -7.74 -9.19 5.98
C ALA A 119 -6.96 -10.50 6.16
N GLN A 120 -7.67 -11.63 6.12
CA GLN A 120 -7.04 -12.94 6.23
C GLN A 120 -6.06 -13.20 5.09
N ASP A 121 -6.41 -12.89 3.86
CA ASP A 121 -5.53 -13.06 2.72
C ASP A 121 -4.30 -12.16 2.80
N VAL A 122 -4.49 -10.91 3.25
CA VAL A 122 -3.38 -9.97 3.44
C VAL A 122 -2.39 -10.52 4.48
N LEU A 123 -2.90 -11.11 5.55
CA LEU A 123 -2.06 -11.65 6.62
C LEU A 123 -1.37 -12.95 6.25
N SER A 124 -2.03 -13.80 5.46
CA SER A 124 -1.54 -15.15 5.16
C SER A 124 -0.67 -15.24 3.92
N THR A 125 -0.70 -14.24 3.03
CA THR A 125 0.05 -14.29 1.79
C THR A 125 1.37 -13.54 1.91
N GLU A 126 2.45 -14.20 1.50
CA GLU A 126 3.77 -13.58 1.51
C GLU A 126 3.90 -12.56 0.38
N LEU A 127 4.49 -11.40 0.69
CA LEU A 127 4.72 -10.34 -0.28
C LEU A 127 6.08 -10.54 -0.96
N THR A 128 6.10 -11.44 -1.93
CA THR A 128 7.35 -11.83 -2.62
C THR A 128 7.80 -10.84 -3.67
N PHE A 129 6.94 -9.92 -4.11
CA PHE A 129 7.28 -8.99 -5.18
C PHE A 129 8.45 -8.07 -4.82
N ILE A 130 8.63 -7.79 -3.53
CA ILE A 130 9.69 -6.90 -3.06
C ILE A 130 11.06 -7.45 -3.46
N GLU A 131 11.27 -8.74 -3.25
CA GLU A 131 12.54 -9.40 -3.61
C GLU A 131 12.59 -9.75 -5.10
N LYS A 132 11.51 -10.30 -5.63
CA LYS A 132 11.50 -10.79 -7.02
C LYS A 132 11.64 -9.68 -8.05
N THR A 133 11.21 -8.46 -7.73
CA THR A 133 11.36 -7.33 -8.63
C THR A 133 12.76 -6.72 -8.61
N GLY A 134 13.56 -7.00 -7.60
CA GLY A 134 14.87 -6.37 -7.41
C GLY A 134 14.79 -4.94 -6.90
N LEU A 135 13.60 -4.50 -6.45
CA LEU A 135 13.39 -3.12 -5.99
C LEU A 135 14.33 -2.75 -4.85
N LYS A 136 14.49 -3.63 -3.87
CA LYS A 136 15.35 -3.35 -2.71
C LYS A 136 16.79 -3.06 -3.08
N GLU A 137 17.32 -3.79 -4.05
CA GLU A 137 18.70 -3.64 -4.48
C GLU A 137 18.94 -2.37 -5.28
N HIS A 138 17.90 -1.82 -5.91
CA HIS A 138 18.01 -0.66 -6.78
C HIS A 138 17.56 0.64 -6.12
N LEU A 139 16.99 0.58 -4.91
CA LEU A 139 16.63 1.77 -4.14
C LEU A 139 17.76 2.15 -3.19
N ALA A 140 17.85 3.44 -2.87
CA ALA A 140 18.70 3.88 -1.76
C ALA A 140 18.27 3.14 -0.47
N PRO A 141 19.20 2.87 0.46
CA PRO A 141 18.87 2.09 1.67
C PRO A 141 17.69 2.62 2.47
N THR A 142 17.53 3.94 2.55
CA THR A 142 16.40 4.55 3.27
C THR A 142 15.07 4.23 2.61
N ARG A 143 15.02 4.22 1.27
CA ARG A 143 13.81 3.88 0.53
C ARG A 143 13.53 2.39 0.54
N ALA A 144 14.58 1.58 0.50
CA ALA A 144 14.44 0.13 0.64
C ALA A 144 13.83 -0.22 2.00
N ASN A 145 14.27 0.46 3.05
CA ASN A 145 13.70 0.28 4.39
C ASN A 145 12.22 0.71 4.44
N ALA A 146 11.86 1.75 3.71
CA ALA A 146 10.47 2.20 3.63
C ALA A 146 9.53 1.12 3.11
N LEU A 147 9.98 0.29 2.16
CA LEU A 147 9.17 -0.84 1.68
C LEU A 147 8.81 -1.80 2.81
N THR A 148 9.76 -2.11 3.67
CA THR A 148 9.54 -2.99 4.81
C THR A 148 8.54 -2.37 5.80
N LEU A 149 8.67 -1.07 6.05
CA LEU A 149 7.78 -0.35 6.97
C LEU A 149 6.35 -0.26 6.40
N MET A 150 6.21 -0.04 5.11
CA MET A 150 4.90 -0.02 4.45
C MET A 150 4.20 -1.37 4.56
N ALA A 151 4.91 -2.45 4.24
CA ALA A 151 4.36 -3.79 4.36
C ALA A 151 3.90 -4.09 5.79
N ALA A 152 4.74 -3.76 6.77
CA ALA A 152 4.43 -3.99 8.18
C ALA A 152 3.20 -3.20 8.61
N GLN A 153 3.08 -1.94 8.23
CA GLN A 153 1.95 -1.11 8.61
C GLN A 153 0.64 -1.58 7.97
N MET A 154 0.68 -1.95 6.70
CA MET A 154 -0.50 -2.44 6.00
C MET A 154 -0.99 -3.77 6.56
N ARG A 155 -0.06 -4.66 6.94
CA ARG A 155 -0.41 -5.90 7.61
C ARG A 155 -0.95 -5.67 9.03
N LYS A 156 -0.39 -4.71 9.74
CA LYS A 156 -0.90 -4.33 11.05
C LYS A 156 -2.35 -3.87 10.97
N CYS A 157 -2.68 -3.08 9.97
CA CYS A 157 -4.07 -2.64 9.74
C CYS A 157 -4.98 -3.84 9.46
N ALA A 158 -4.53 -4.81 8.67
CA ALA A 158 -5.28 -6.02 8.40
C ALA A 158 -5.48 -6.86 9.67
N LEU A 159 -4.46 -6.95 10.52
CA LEU A 159 -4.55 -7.67 11.79
C LEU A 159 -5.59 -7.03 12.72
N GLU A 160 -5.61 -5.72 12.79
CA GLU A 160 -6.60 -4.99 13.59
C GLU A 160 -8.02 -5.15 13.05
N ALA A 161 -8.16 -5.41 11.75
CA ALA A 161 -9.46 -5.62 11.09
C ALA A 161 -9.99 -7.04 11.24
N SER A 162 -9.12 -7.98 11.46
CA SER A 162 -9.49 -9.39 11.51
C SER A 162 -10.21 -9.82 12.79
#